data_d4fd17ee5301cdde8e738519ba377967
#
_entry.id   d4fd17ee5301cdde8e738519ba377967
#
_cell.length_a   1.000
_cell.length_b   1.000
_cell.length_c   1.000
_cell.angle_alpha   90.00
_cell.angle_beta   90.00
_cell.angle_gamma   90.00
#
_symmetry.space_group_name_H-M   'P 1'
#
loop_
_entity.id
_entity.type
_entity.pdbx_description
1 polymer ?
#
loop_
_entity_poly.entity_id
_entity_poly.type
_entity_poly.pdbx_seq_one_letter_code
_entity_poly.pdbx_strand_id
1 'polypeptide(L)'
;MNIKVKQLTLLATAGFLLAACGQGKKEETTVATTTQETTAAPKTVYSLEDAQKAVFENVNVSGKDTVTLYYKDDVLLKQEAVSQFFVSKMEEKNPLDTLKKTAQKSQERLKDFIGKGFEIKTDYKNDIFTFAYSFDYTKLDLQKLKEFIPDLNLRDDNTISYSEYKDSLAKEGYKEKQTTATKENAVQKVQAPEGQEVAVFKATIGAEVTEYIVYHKGDTITKVVIKAHRSFEKFGKSKDTLLKQEKIFTEEDVKERKEKYSSVDGVSISYEVNGYTVTTIEEFDYTKIDFAKLKQIDPKSQLFTSFSEMKSDFENQAIFEQVQ
;
A
#
# COMPACT_ATOMS: atom_id res chain seq x y z
N MET A 1 24.77 -21.56 0.74
CA MET A 1 24.74 -20.72 -0.48
C MET A 1 24.27 -19.33 -0.03
N ASN A 2 25.19 -18.36 -0.04
CA ASN A 2 25.02 -17.06 0.63
C ASN A 2 24.03 -16.16 -0.13
N ILE A 3 22.83 -15.97 0.43
CA ILE A 3 21.83 -14.99 -0.05
C ILE A 3 22.04 -13.68 0.75
N LYS A 4 23.21 -13.07 0.61
CA LYS A 4 23.60 -11.94 1.48
C LYS A 4 23.46 -10.53 0.88
N VAL A 5 22.95 -10.34 -0.33
CA VAL A 5 23.05 -9.00 -0.98
C VAL A 5 21.76 -8.47 -1.62
N LYS A 6 20.66 -9.23 -1.66
CA LYS A 6 19.48 -8.82 -2.44
C LYS A 6 18.32 -8.16 -1.66
N GLN A 7 18.37 -8.09 -0.34
CA GLN A 7 17.24 -7.57 0.46
C GLN A 7 17.28 -6.06 0.72
N LEU A 8 18.45 -5.42 0.61
CA LEU A 8 18.55 -3.95 0.65
C LEU A 8 18.05 -3.26 -0.63
N THR A 9 17.87 -4.03 -1.69
CA THR A 9 17.46 -3.52 -3.01
C THR A 9 16.00 -3.05 -3.03
N LEU A 10 15.15 -3.47 -2.07
CA LEU A 10 13.76 -3.05 -2.01
C LEU A 10 13.59 -1.58 -1.56
N LEU A 11 14.49 -1.10 -0.70
CA LEU A 11 14.58 0.33 -0.38
C LEU A 11 15.10 1.15 -1.56
N ALA A 12 15.79 0.50 -2.51
CA ALA A 12 16.31 1.14 -3.72
C ALA A 12 15.25 1.26 -4.84
N THR A 13 14.19 0.45 -4.79
CA THR A 13 13.18 0.40 -5.87
C THR A 13 11.95 1.29 -5.61
N ALA A 14 11.57 1.55 -4.37
CA ALA A 14 10.76 2.75 -4.04
C ALA A 14 11.49 4.06 -4.36
N GLY A 15 12.60 3.97 -4.81
CA GLY A 15 13.90 4.41 -4.80
C GLY A 15 14.52 4.80 -6.10
N PHE A 16 13.93 5.51 -7.01
CA PHE A 16 14.65 6.55 -7.72
C PHE A 16 15.30 7.57 -6.75
N LEU A 17 14.97 7.50 -5.47
CA LEU A 17 15.47 8.40 -4.41
C LEU A 17 16.77 7.95 -3.75
N LEU A 18 17.24 6.72 -3.90
CA LEU A 18 18.33 6.18 -3.09
C LEU A 18 19.56 5.67 -3.85
N ALA A 19 19.52 5.57 -5.17
CA ALA A 19 20.63 5.03 -5.97
C ALA A 19 21.84 5.96 -6.15
N ALA A 20 21.83 7.18 -5.62
CA ALA A 20 22.91 8.18 -5.81
C ALA A 20 23.94 8.21 -4.67
N CYS A 21 24.31 7.07 -4.08
CA CYS A 21 25.50 6.93 -3.23
C CYS A 21 26.59 6.12 -3.93
N GLY A 22 26.93 6.49 -5.17
CA GLY A 22 28.10 6.00 -5.88
C GLY A 22 28.99 7.18 -6.27
N GLN A 23 30.23 7.20 -5.78
CA GLN A 23 31.24 8.19 -6.11
C GLN A 23 31.47 8.27 -7.62
N GLY A 24 31.15 9.39 -8.24
CA GLY A 24 31.51 9.75 -9.61
C GLY A 24 32.35 10.99 -9.62
N LYS A 25 33.60 10.86 -10.11
CA LYS A 25 34.59 11.96 -10.34
C LYS A 25 34.00 13.08 -11.19
N LYS A 26 34.27 14.32 -10.76
CA LYS A 26 34.11 15.52 -11.59
C LYS A 26 35.06 15.44 -12.79
N GLU A 27 34.52 15.57 -13.98
CA GLU A 27 35.23 16.12 -15.15
C GLU A 27 34.53 17.41 -15.54
N GLU A 28 35.25 18.52 -15.44
CA GLU A 28 34.85 19.82 -15.98
C GLU A 28 35.02 19.80 -17.48
N THR A 29 33.91 19.99 -18.19
CA THR A 29 33.97 20.34 -19.62
C THR A 29 33.24 21.66 -19.83
N THR A 30 34.00 22.68 -20.11
CA THR A 30 33.56 24.02 -20.49
C THR A 30 33.00 23.95 -21.91
N VAL A 31 31.74 24.25 -22.11
CA VAL A 31 31.14 24.45 -23.44
C VAL A 31 30.44 25.80 -23.50
N ALA A 32 30.77 26.53 -24.54
CA ALA A 32 30.38 27.90 -24.83
C ALA A 32 28.88 28.06 -25.04
N THR A 33 28.34 29.11 -24.44
CA THR A 33 26.97 29.58 -24.58
C THR A 33 26.70 30.15 -25.95
N THR A 34 25.84 29.52 -26.71
CA THR A 34 25.18 30.16 -27.89
C THR A 34 23.69 30.32 -27.55
N THR A 35 23.29 31.54 -27.29
CA THR A 35 21.89 31.93 -27.04
C THR A 35 21.12 31.87 -28.32
N GLN A 36 20.29 30.85 -28.53
CA GLN A 36 19.22 30.85 -29.52
C GLN A 36 17.89 31.08 -28.80
N GLU A 37 17.27 32.21 -29.05
CA GLU A 37 15.87 32.47 -28.68
C GLU A 37 14.98 31.48 -29.41
N THR A 38 14.54 30.47 -28.73
CA THR A 38 13.52 29.55 -29.23
C THR A 38 12.17 30.03 -28.75
N THR A 39 11.30 30.46 -29.64
CA THR A 39 9.88 30.72 -29.38
C THR A 39 9.27 29.46 -28.74
N ALA A 40 8.95 29.55 -27.46
CA ALA A 40 8.37 28.44 -26.69
C ALA A 40 6.99 28.11 -27.27
N ALA A 41 6.83 26.85 -27.76
CA ALA A 41 5.51 26.31 -28.05
C ALA A 41 4.60 26.39 -26.83
N PRO A 42 3.26 26.55 -26.98
CA PRO A 42 2.34 26.66 -25.87
C PRO A 42 2.45 25.41 -25.00
N LYS A 43 2.79 25.59 -23.72
CA LYS A 43 2.86 24.49 -22.74
C LYS A 43 1.46 23.90 -22.59
N THR A 44 1.28 22.63 -22.98
CA THR A 44 0.07 21.87 -22.68
C THR A 44 -0.10 21.79 -21.17
N VAL A 45 -1.18 22.34 -20.64
CA VAL A 45 -1.50 22.24 -19.22
C VAL A 45 -2.26 20.93 -19.01
N TYR A 46 -1.62 19.99 -18.32
CA TYR A 46 -2.24 18.72 -17.96
C TYR A 46 -2.99 18.85 -16.63
N SER A 47 -4.20 18.25 -16.56
CA SER A 47 -5.01 18.14 -15.33
C SER A 47 -5.09 16.69 -14.89
N LEU A 48 -5.18 16.48 -13.58
CA LEU A 48 -5.42 15.15 -13.00
C LEU A 48 -6.87 14.67 -13.16
N GLU A 49 -7.81 15.56 -13.48
CA GLU A 49 -9.25 15.22 -13.59
C GLU A 49 -9.55 14.15 -14.66
N ASP A 50 -8.79 14.17 -15.77
CA ASP A 50 -8.94 13.21 -16.87
C ASP A 50 -7.81 12.17 -16.91
N ALA A 51 -7.03 12.04 -15.84
CA ALA A 51 -5.90 11.12 -15.80
C ALA A 51 -6.36 9.67 -15.72
N GLN A 52 -5.75 8.82 -16.52
CA GLN A 52 -5.85 7.37 -16.37
C GLN A 52 -5.00 6.92 -15.19
N LYS A 53 -5.35 5.79 -14.59
CA LYS A 53 -4.68 5.23 -13.41
C LYS A 53 -4.17 3.83 -13.71
N ALA A 54 -2.91 3.55 -13.36
CA ALA A 54 -2.35 2.21 -13.34
C ALA A 54 -1.70 1.94 -12.00
N VAL A 55 -1.85 0.72 -11.48
CA VAL A 55 -1.31 0.30 -10.19
C VAL A 55 -0.32 -0.84 -10.40
N PHE A 56 0.84 -0.73 -9.77
CA PHE A 56 1.92 -1.71 -9.84
C PHE A 56 2.25 -2.21 -8.44
N GLU A 57 2.52 -3.50 -8.30
CA GLU A 57 2.88 -4.10 -7.03
C GLU A 57 4.15 -4.94 -7.16
N ASN A 58 5.02 -4.85 -6.14
CA ASN A 58 6.12 -5.76 -5.91
C ASN A 58 6.00 -6.32 -4.49
N VAL A 59 5.92 -7.64 -4.35
CA VAL A 59 5.72 -8.31 -3.07
C VAL A 59 6.81 -9.32 -2.85
N ASN A 60 7.40 -9.32 -1.66
CA ASN A 60 8.36 -10.32 -1.22
C ASN A 60 8.17 -10.64 0.28
N VAL A 61 9.03 -11.53 0.81
CA VAL A 61 8.94 -11.99 2.20
C VAL A 61 9.09 -10.89 3.25
N SER A 62 9.75 -9.79 2.91
CA SER A 62 10.05 -8.69 3.83
C SER A 62 9.11 -7.50 3.71
N GLY A 63 8.22 -7.50 2.71
CA GLY A 63 7.31 -6.37 2.52
C GLY A 63 6.57 -6.35 1.19
N LYS A 64 5.87 -5.25 1.00
CA LYS A 64 5.09 -4.95 -0.20
C LYS A 64 5.32 -3.50 -0.62
N ASP A 65 5.55 -3.31 -1.91
CA ASP A 65 5.57 -1.99 -2.55
C ASP A 65 4.39 -1.87 -3.50
N THR A 66 3.67 -0.77 -3.40
CA THR A 66 2.59 -0.41 -4.32
C THR A 66 2.88 0.94 -4.92
N VAL A 67 2.89 1.03 -6.25
CA VAL A 67 3.07 2.28 -7.00
C VAL A 67 1.82 2.53 -7.82
N THR A 68 1.21 3.68 -7.65
CA THR A 68 0.08 4.15 -8.44
C THR A 68 0.55 5.28 -9.35
N LEU A 69 0.34 5.13 -10.65
CA LEU A 69 0.67 6.12 -11.66
C LEU A 69 -0.61 6.73 -12.22
N TYR A 70 -0.63 8.06 -12.32
CA TYR A 70 -1.68 8.82 -13.00
C TYR A 70 -1.09 9.43 -14.25
N TYR A 71 -1.68 9.17 -15.40
CA TYR A 71 -1.12 9.57 -16.70
C TYR A 71 -2.20 9.95 -17.72
N LYS A 72 -1.80 10.73 -18.71
CA LYS A 72 -2.61 11.09 -19.88
C LYS A 72 -1.71 11.25 -21.10
N ASP A 73 -2.10 10.70 -22.25
CA ASP A 73 -1.38 10.82 -23.53
C ASP A 73 0.13 10.48 -23.39
N ASP A 74 0.45 9.39 -22.69
CA ASP A 74 1.81 8.95 -22.33
C ASP A 74 2.63 9.95 -21.49
N VAL A 75 2.00 10.93 -20.85
CA VAL A 75 2.63 11.82 -19.88
C VAL A 75 2.27 11.38 -18.47
N LEU A 76 3.28 11.13 -17.63
CA LEU A 76 3.10 10.83 -16.22
C LEU A 76 2.82 12.14 -15.46
N LEU A 77 1.64 12.22 -14.84
CA LEU A 77 1.16 13.42 -14.14
C LEU A 77 1.36 13.36 -12.64
N LYS A 78 1.18 12.17 -12.04
CA LYS A 78 1.34 11.95 -10.61
C LYS A 78 1.79 10.52 -10.34
N GLN A 79 2.60 10.36 -9.32
CA GLN A 79 2.97 9.08 -8.74
C GLN A 79 2.63 9.07 -7.25
N GLU A 80 2.06 7.98 -6.78
CA GLU A 80 1.94 7.67 -5.37
C GLU A 80 2.62 6.34 -5.11
N ALA A 81 3.41 6.24 -4.06
CA ALA A 81 4.05 5.00 -3.68
C ALA A 81 3.87 4.73 -2.19
N VAL A 82 3.58 3.48 -1.86
CA VAL A 82 3.46 2.99 -0.49
C VAL A 82 4.30 1.74 -0.35
N SER A 83 5.32 1.80 0.50
CA SER A 83 6.17 0.68 0.86
C SER A 83 5.84 0.24 2.29
N GLN A 84 5.53 -1.03 2.46
CA GLN A 84 5.25 -1.65 3.75
C GLN A 84 6.32 -2.70 4.04
N PHE A 85 7.00 -2.59 5.18
CA PHE A 85 8.07 -3.48 5.59
C PHE A 85 7.67 -4.24 6.86
N PHE A 86 7.70 -5.55 6.81
CA PHE A 86 7.55 -6.41 7.99
C PHE A 86 8.87 -6.41 8.76
N VAL A 87 8.96 -5.58 9.82
CA VAL A 87 10.22 -5.31 10.53
C VAL A 87 10.84 -6.60 11.09
N SER A 88 10.02 -7.49 11.66
CA SER A 88 10.47 -8.79 12.18
C SER A 88 10.95 -9.79 11.12
N LYS A 89 10.63 -9.56 9.85
CA LYS A 89 11.07 -10.41 8.72
C LYS A 89 12.36 -9.93 8.05
N MET A 90 12.89 -8.79 8.50
CA MET A 90 14.14 -8.25 7.98
C MET A 90 15.34 -8.84 8.72
N GLU A 91 16.38 -9.25 7.97
CA GLU A 91 17.58 -9.88 8.54
C GLU A 91 18.58 -8.90 9.17
N GLU A 92 18.25 -7.61 9.21
CA GLU A 92 19.11 -6.56 9.76
C GLU A 92 19.12 -6.53 11.28
N LYS A 93 20.22 -6.04 11.88
CA LYS A 93 20.37 -5.97 13.33
C LYS A 93 19.38 -5.00 14.00
N ASN A 94 19.07 -3.88 13.33
CA ASN A 94 18.15 -2.84 13.82
C ASN A 94 17.29 -2.32 12.64
N PRO A 95 16.39 -3.15 12.09
CA PRO A 95 15.71 -2.82 10.83
C PRO A 95 14.83 -1.56 10.96
N LEU A 96 14.12 -1.38 12.07
CA LEU A 96 13.26 -0.22 12.29
C LEU A 96 14.06 1.09 12.29
N ASP A 97 15.22 1.11 12.96
CA ASP A 97 16.07 2.30 13.01
C ASP A 97 16.66 2.64 11.64
N THR A 98 17.03 1.61 10.87
CA THR A 98 17.50 1.77 9.49
C THR A 98 16.40 2.37 8.61
N LEU A 99 15.18 1.84 8.68
CA LEU A 99 14.03 2.36 7.93
C LEU A 99 13.73 3.82 8.28
N LYS A 100 13.66 4.15 9.58
CA LYS A 100 13.44 5.53 10.05
C LYS A 100 14.52 6.50 9.56
N LYS A 101 15.79 6.12 9.66
CA LYS A 101 16.93 6.95 9.18
C LYS A 101 16.85 7.15 7.67
N THR A 102 16.49 6.13 6.92
CA THR A 102 16.34 6.21 5.47
C THR A 102 15.22 7.16 5.08
N ALA A 103 14.05 7.04 5.72
CA ALA A 103 12.93 7.94 5.50
C ALA A 103 13.28 9.39 5.83
N GLN A 104 13.97 9.63 6.95
CA GLN A 104 14.44 10.95 7.35
C GLN A 104 15.41 11.56 6.33
N LYS A 105 16.36 10.77 5.80
CA LYS A 105 17.28 11.22 4.74
C LYS A 105 16.54 11.62 3.47
N SER A 106 15.53 10.84 3.07
CA SER A 106 14.69 11.14 1.90
C SER A 106 13.90 12.43 2.09
N GLN A 107 13.33 12.63 3.29
CA GLN A 107 12.62 13.85 3.65
C GLN A 107 13.52 15.07 3.63
N GLU A 108 14.73 14.98 4.20
CA GLU A 108 15.71 16.09 4.21
C GLU A 108 16.18 16.43 2.79
N ARG A 109 16.45 15.41 1.97
CA ARG A 109 16.90 15.60 0.59
C ARG A 109 15.88 16.33 -0.28
N LEU A 110 14.59 16.06 -0.08
CA LEU A 110 13.50 16.61 -0.89
C LEU A 110 12.68 17.68 -0.16
N LYS A 111 13.18 18.22 0.96
CA LYS A 111 12.46 19.17 1.80
C LYS A 111 11.95 20.41 1.06
N ASP A 112 12.68 20.89 0.05
CA ASP A 112 12.31 22.07 -0.75
C ASP A 112 11.07 21.86 -1.61
N PHE A 113 10.67 20.61 -1.84
CA PHE A 113 9.51 20.21 -2.63
C PHE A 113 8.29 19.87 -1.77
N ILE A 114 8.47 19.68 -0.44
CA ILE A 114 7.37 19.33 0.46
C ILE A 114 6.30 20.44 0.42
N GLY A 115 5.03 20.02 0.22
CA GLY A 115 3.90 20.93 0.06
C GLY A 115 3.82 21.65 -1.29
N LYS A 116 4.77 21.42 -2.19
CA LYS A 116 4.84 22.01 -3.54
C LYS A 116 4.65 20.95 -4.64
N GLY A 117 3.97 19.86 -4.35
CA GLY A 117 3.79 18.71 -5.23
C GLY A 117 4.50 17.44 -4.76
N PHE A 118 5.30 17.49 -3.70
CA PHE A 118 5.86 16.33 -3.03
C PHE A 118 5.33 16.20 -1.61
N GLU A 119 4.89 15.00 -1.26
CA GLU A 119 4.50 14.63 0.10
C GLU A 119 5.21 13.36 0.51
N ILE A 120 5.49 13.23 1.81
CA ILE A 120 6.12 12.06 2.40
C ILE A 120 5.54 11.82 3.80
N LYS A 121 5.22 10.56 4.11
CA LYS A 121 4.68 10.13 5.40
C LYS A 121 5.32 8.81 5.82
N THR A 122 5.49 8.62 7.12
CA THR A 122 5.94 7.36 7.69
C THR A 122 5.05 6.98 8.86
N ASP A 123 4.80 5.70 9.02
CA ASP A 123 4.12 5.14 10.18
C ASP A 123 4.77 3.82 10.61
N TYR A 124 4.63 3.47 11.89
CA TYR A 124 5.04 2.16 12.41
C TYR A 124 4.01 1.63 13.38
N LYS A 125 3.31 0.58 12.97
CA LYS A 125 2.28 -0.06 13.77
C LYS A 125 2.26 -1.56 13.48
N ASN A 126 2.04 -2.38 14.50
CA ASN A 126 1.87 -3.84 14.36
C ASN A 126 2.99 -4.53 13.56
N ASP A 127 4.25 -4.19 13.85
CA ASP A 127 5.45 -4.70 13.16
C ASP A 127 5.57 -4.28 11.69
N ILE A 128 4.70 -3.43 11.19
CA ILE A 128 4.76 -2.89 9.83
C ILE A 128 5.26 -1.45 9.86
N PHE A 129 6.39 -1.20 9.21
CA PHE A 129 6.85 0.15 8.92
C PHE A 129 6.33 0.55 7.54
N THR A 130 5.51 1.58 7.49
CA THR A 130 4.95 2.13 6.25
C THR A 130 5.70 3.40 5.88
N PHE A 131 6.14 3.46 4.63
CA PHE A 131 6.75 4.62 4.02
C PHE A 131 5.94 4.99 2.78
N ALA A 132 5.28 6.14 2.82
CA ALA A 132 4.44 6.62 1.72
C ALA A 132 4.95 7.95 1.20
N TYR A 133 4.96 8.12 -0.12
CA TYR A 133 5.26 9.40 -0.76
C TYR A 133 4.44 9.61 -2.02
N SER A 134 4.30 10.87 -2.41
CA SER A 134 3.67 11.23 -3.69
C SER A 134 4.43 12.34 -4.39
N PHE A 135 4.48 12.28 -5.72
CA PHE A 135 4.95 13.33 -6.61
C PHE A 135 3.81 13.76 -7.52
N ASP A 136 3.34 14.97 -7.38
CA ASP A 136 2.42 15.63 -8.31
C ASP A 136 3.26 16.43 -9.32
N TYR A 137 3.59 15.81 -10.45
CA TYR A 137 4.47 16.36 -11.46
C TYR A 137 3.87 17.58 -12.18
N THR A 138 2.56 17.79 -12.04
CA THR A 138 1.90 18.99 -12.58
C THR A 138 2.21 20.26 -11.78
N LYS A 139 2.68 20.09 -10.53
CA LYS A 139 3.01 21.17 -9.60
C LYS A 139 4.51 21.36 -9.39
N LEU A 140 5.31 20.35 -9.76
CA LEU A 140 6.74 20.33 -9.50
C LEU A 140 7.53 21.04 -10.61
N ASP A 141 8.59 21.71 -10.21
CA ASP A 141 9.66 22.09 -11.14
C ASP A 141 10.53 20.86 -11.43
N LEU A 142 10.28 20.25 -12.59
CA LEU A 142 10.90 18.98 -12.97
C LEU A 142 12.40 19.13 -13.27
N GLN A 143 12.85 20.28 -13.77
CA GLN A 143 14.27 20.54 -13.98
C GLN A 143 15.02 20.63 -12.65
N LYS A 144 14.46 21.36 -11.70
CA LYS A 144 15.00 21.41 -10.34
C LYS A 144 14.94 20.03 -9.68
N LEU A 145 13.85 19.28 -9.84
CA LEU A 145 13.73 17.92 -9.29
C LEU A 145 14.80 16.98 -9.84
N LYS A 146 15.16 17.11 -11.13
CA LYS A 146 16.22 16.31 -11.77
C LYS A 146 17.60 16.52 -11.15
N GLU A 147 17.90 17.70 -10.60
CA GLU A 147 19.16 17.94 -9.87
C GLU A 147 19.27 17.05 -8.61
N PHE A 148 18.13 16.74 -7.99
CA PHE A 148 18.05 15.87 -6.81
C PHE A 148 17.83 14.39 -7.16
N ILE A 149 17.24 14.12 -8.32
CA ILE A 149 17.00 12.77 -8.86
C ILE A 149 17.64 12.69 -10.25
N PRO A 150 18.96 12.48 -10.35
CA PRO A 150 19.68 12.51 -11.64
C PRO A 150 19.14 11.51 -12.69
N ASP A 151 18.60 10.37 -12.22
CA ASP A 151 18.03 9.31 -13.06
C ASP A 151 16.61 9.63 -13.54
N LEU A 152 16.04 10.79 -13.15
CA LEU A 152 14.75 11.23 -13.65
C LEU A 152 14.86 11.52 -15.16
N ASN A 153 14.21 10.68 -15.97
CA ASN A 153 14.23 10.82 -17.41
C ASN A 153 13.15 11.82 -17.87
N LEU A 154 13.61 13.02 -18.25
CA LEU A 154 12.74 14.07 -18.80
C LEU A 154 12.85 14.09 -20.31
N ARG A 155 11.71 14.21 -20.98
CA ARG A 155 11.61 14.47 -22.41
C ARG A 155 12.00 15.90 -22.75
N ASP A 156 12.19 16.22 -24.02
CA ASP A 156 12.52 17.56 -24.50
C ASP A 156 11.47 18.62 -24.15
N ASP A 157 10.22 18.20 -24.02
CA ASP A 157 9.09 19.03 -23.59
C ASP A 157 8.97 19.19 -22.07
N ASN A 158 9.97 18.70 -21.33
CA ASN A 158 10.02 18.74 -19.87
C ASN A 158 8.89 17.90 -19.21
N THR A 159 8.46 16.81 -19.83
CA THR A 159 7.53 15.83 -19.25
C THR A 159 8.23 14.51 -18.95
N ILE A 160 7.55 13.64 -18.19
CA ILE A 160 8.00 12.27 -17.91
C ILE A 160 7.15 11.30 -18.72
N SER A 161 7.78 10.36 -19.42
CA SER A 161 7.09 9.32 -20.17
C SER A 161 6.47 8.29 -19.23
N TYR A 162 5.16 8.08 -19.32
CA TYR A 162 4.48 7.00 -18.60
C TYR A 162 4.97 5.62 -19.05
N SER A 163 5.09 5.39 -20.36
CA SER A 163 5.52 4.09 -20.91
C SER A 163 6.94 3.72 -20.48
N GLU A 164 7.90 4.66 -20.54
CA GLU A 164 9.27 4.42 -20.07
C GLU A 164 9.33 4.17 -18.56
N TYR A 165 8.53 4.90 -17.77
CA TYR A 165 8.45 4.72 -16.34
C TYR A 165 7.86 3.35 -15.98
N LYS A 166 6.79 2.95 -16.66
CA LYS A 166 6.19 1.61 -16.55
C LYS A 166 7.19 0.50 -16.86
N ASP A 167 7.96 0.65 -17.94
CA ASP A 167 9.00 -0.32 -18.33
C ASP A 167 10.11 -0.43 -17.28
N SER A 168 10.47 0.69 -16.64
CA SER A 168 11.40 0.69 -15.51
C SER A 168 10.86 -0.12 -14.32
N LEU A 169 9.61 0.11 -13.92
CA LEU A 169 8.96 -0.66 -12.85
C LEU A 169 8.94 -2.16 -13.17
N ALA A 170 8.63 -2.52 -14.43
CA ALA A 170 8.62 -3.91 -14.85
C ALA A 170 10.02 -4.58 -14.75
N LYS A 171 11.09 -3.86 -15.12
CA LYS A 171 12.49 -4.32 -14.96
C LYS A 171 12.87 -4.52 -13.50
N GLU A 172 12.31 -3.74 -12.61
CA GLU A 172 12.51 -3.84 -11.15
C GLU A 172 11.63 -4.89 -10.48
N GLY A 173 10.83 -5.63 -11.27
CA GLY A 173 10.02 -6.74 -10.77
C GLY A 173 8.61 -6.36 -10.33
N TYR A 174 8.20 -5.10 -10.54
CA TYR A 174 6.82 -4.72 -10.34
C TYR A 174 5.92 -5.34 -11.39
N LYS A 175 4.74 -5.75 -10.98
CA LYS A 175 3.70 -6.28 -11.86
C LYS A 175 2.55 -5.29 -11.88
N GLU A 176 2.13 -4.92 -13.08
CA GLU A 176 0.91 -4.15 -13.23
C GLU A 176 -0.25 -4.98 -12.69
N LYS A 177 -0.91 -4.45 -11.68
CA LYS A 177 -2.19 -4.97 -11.26
C LYS A 177 -3.12 -4.65 -12.41
N GLN A 178 -3.41 -5.67 -13.24
CA GLN A 178 -4.45 -5.49 -14.23
C GLN A 178 -5.66 -4.94 -13.46
N THR A 179 -5.92 -3.65 -13.62
CA THR A 179 -7.25 -3.11 -13.56
C THR A 179 -7.95 -3.77 -14.76
N THR A 180 -8.18 -5.09 -14.68
CA THR A 180 -9.40 -5.52 -15.26
C THR A 180 -10.39 -4.53 -14.64
N ALA A 181 -11.02 -3.74 -15.51
CA ALA A 181 -12.45 -3.53 -15.35
C ALA A 181 -13.06 -4.96 -15.33
N THR A 182 -12.66 -5.72 -14.35
CA THR A 182 -13.49 -6.74 -13.76
C THR A 182 -14.68 -5.88 -13.47
N LYS A 183 -15.75 -6.02 -14.26
CA LYS A 183 -17.08 -5.80 -13.76
C LYS A 183 -16.89 -6.09 -12.29
N GLU A 184 -16.86 -5.02 -11.49
CA GLU A 184 -16.86 -5.15 -10.05
C GLU A 184 -17.64 -6.42 -9.82
N ASN A 185 -17.01 -7.45 -9.25
CA ASN A 185 -17.80 -8.39 -8.51
C ASN A 185 -18.53 -7.46 -7.60
N ALA A 186 -19.74 -7.10 -8.03
CA ALA A 186 -20.53 -6.08 -7.43
C ALA A 186 -20.46 -6.46 -5.98
N VAL A 187 -19.73 -5.67 -5.18
CA VAL A 187 -19.60 -5.92 -3.75
C VAL A 187 -21.04 -6.16 -3.39
N GLN A 188 -21.37 -7.41 -3.06
CA GLN A 188 -22.77 -7.78 -2.88
C GLN A 188 -23.20 -6.82 -1.80
N LYS A 189 -23.98 -5.80 -2.21
CA LYS A 189 -24.23 -4.63 -1.37
C LYS A 189 -24.72 -5.18 -0.05
N VAL A 190 -23.87 -5.10 0.97
CA VAL A 190 -24.15 -5.66 2.28
C VAL A 190 -25.37 -4.90 2.78
N GLN A 191 -26.47 -5.61 3.02
CA GLN A 191 -27.67 -4.99 3.55
C GLN A 191 -27.53 -4.85 5.06
N ALA A 192 -27.70 -3.63 5.54
CA ALA A 192 -27.82 -3.40 6.96
C ALA A 192 -29.18 -3.89 7.49
N PRO A 193 -29.22 -4.42 8.72
CA PRO A 193 -30.48 -4.65 9.43
C PRO A 193 -31.29 -3.35 9.54
N GLU A 194 -32.61 -3.49 9.73
CA GLU A 194 -33.49 -2.33 9.86
C GLU A 194 -33.04 -1.37 10.97
N GLY A 195 -32.93 -0.09 10.63
CA GLY A 195 -32.49 0.97 11.55
C GLY A 195 -30.97 1.01 11.82
N GLN A 196 -30.16 0.29 11.05
CA GLN A 196 -28.70 0.36 11.07
C GLN A 196 -28.15 0.80 9.72
N GLU A 197 -26.95 1.33 9.74
CA GLU A 197 -26.14 1.65 8.57
C GLU A 197 -25.00 0.63 8.47
N VAL A 198 -24.43 0.46 7.29
CA VAL A 198 -23.27 -0.39 7.07
C VAL A 198 -22.23 0.31 6.24
N ALA A 199 -20.99 0.25 6.69
CA ALA A 199 -19.81 0.67 5.93
C ALA A 199 -18.89 -0.54 5.69
N VAL A 200 -18.27 -0.61 4.52
CA VAL A 200 -17.32 -1.65 4.16
C VAL A 200 -15.99 -1.00 3.83
N PHE A 201 -14.95 -1.40 4.56
CA PHE A 201 -13.57 -1.01 4.30
C PHE A 201 -12.79 -2.22 3.81
N LYS A 202 -11.95 -2.01 2.83
CA LYS A 202 -11.16 -3.07 2.21
C LYS A 202 -9.69 -2.73 2.27
N ALA A 203 -8.88 -3.70 2.70
CA ALA A 203 -7.43 -3.64 2.64
C ALA A 203 -6.92 -4.80 1.77
N THR A 204 -5.91 -4.54 0.94
CA THR A 204 -5.27 -5.58 0.13
C THR A 204 -3.79 -5.61 0.46
N ILE A 205 -3.30 -6.75 0.98
CA ILE A 205 -1.89 -6.96 1.32
C ILE A 205 -1.42 -8.24 0.63
N GLY A 206 -0.69 -8.09 -0.46
CA GLY A 206 -0.22 -9.24 -1.24
C GLY A 206 -1.36 -10.04 -1.88
N ALA A 207 -1.46 -11.33 -1.53
CA ALA A 207 -2.52 -12.22 -1.99
C ALA A 207 -3.74 -12.23 -1.06
N GLU A 208 -3.69 -11.49 0.04
CA GLU A 208 -4.74 -11.40 1.03
C GLU A 208 -5.54 -10.12 0.85
N VAL A 209 -6.86 -10.27 0.90
CA VAL A 209 -7.81 -9.17 0.91
C VAL A 209 -8.59 -9.25 2.20
N THR A 210 -8.52 -8.22 3.02
CA THR A 210 -9.29 -8.12 4.26
C THR A 210 -10.42 -7.12 4.09
N GLU A 211 -11.63 -7.53 4.41
CA GLU A 211 -12.83 -6.69 4.42
C GLU A 211 -13.31 -6.51 5.85
N TYR A 212 -13.54 -5.25 6.25
CA TYR A 212 -14.17 -4.88 7.50
C TYR A 212 -15.57 -4.39 7.20
N ILE A 213 -16.57 -5.15 7.59
CA ILE A 213 -17.99 -4.83 7.44
C ILE A 213 -18.47 -4.31 8.80
N VAL A 214 -18.74 -3.02 8.87
CA VAL A 214 -19.06 -2.31 10.11
C VAL A 214 -20.52 -1.92 10.10
N TYR A 215 -21.30 -2.48 11.02
CA TYR A 215 -22.68 -2.10 11.26
C TYR A 215 -22.72 -1.09 12.39
N HIS A 216 -23.44 0.02 12.19
CA HIS A 216 -23.52 1.08 13.18
C HIS A 216 -24.91 1.75 13.19
N LYS A 217 -25.20 2.43 14.29
CA LYS A 217 -26.38 3.27 14.44
C LYS A 217 -25.91 4.66 14.89
N GLY A 218 -25.99 5.63 13.99
CA GLY A 218 -25.26 6.88 14.17
C GLY A 218 -23.76 6.61 14.36
N ASP A 219 -23.15 7.09 15.42
CA ASP A 219 -21.72 6.87 15.71
C ASP A 219 -21.43 5.59 16.51
N THR A 220 -22.44 4.87 16.97
CA THR A 220 -22.25 3.66 17.79
C THR A 220 -22.13 2.43 16.91
N ILE A 221 -20.98 1.74 16.97
CA ILE A 221 -20.77 0.45 16.32
C ILE A 221 -21.58 -0.62 17.05
N THR A 222 -22.35 -1.41 16.27
CA THR A 222 -23.18 -2.51 16.81
C THR A 222 -22.61 -3.88 16.48
N LYS A 223 -21.93 -4.03 15.33
CA LYS A 223 -21.29 -5.28 14.91
C LYS A 223 -20.15 -4.99 13.96
N VAL A 224 -19.07 -5.76 14.05
CA VAL A 224 -17.98 -5.79 13.07
C VAL A 224 -17.83 -7.21 12.57
N VAL A 225 -17.73 -7.37 11.25
CA VAL A 225 -17.37 -8.63 10.60
C VAL A 225 -16.09 -8.40 9.82
N ILE A 226 -15.05 -9.18 10.13
CA ILE A 226 -13.77 -9.15 9.45
C ILE A 226 -13.67 -10.40 8.59
N LYS A 227 -13.46 -10.23 7.28
CA LYS A 227 -13.24 -11.33 6.34
C LYS A 227 -11.86 -11.19 5.72
N ALA A 228 -10.96 -12.13 6.01
CA ALA A 228 -9.65 -12.19 5.38
C ALA A 228 -9.63 -13.28 4.31
N HIS A 229 -9.54 -12.87 3.06
CA HIS A 229 -9.54 -13.75 1.89
C HIS A 229 -8.13 -13.95 1.36
N ARG A 230 -7.66 -15.19 1.25
CA ARG A 230 -6.39 -15.54 0.65
C ARG A 230 -6.60 -16.46 -0.54
N SER A 231 -6.30 -15.96 -1.75
CA SER A 231 -6.50 -16.71 -3.00
C SER A 231 -5.19 -17.27 -3.55
N PHE A 232 -5.22 -18.56 -3.92
CA PHE A 232 -4.10 -19.29 -4.51
C PHE A 232 -4.26 -19.51 -6.01
N GLU A 233 -5.29 -18.99 -6.63
CA GLU A 233 -5.62 -19.23 -8.05
C GLU A 233 -4.47 -18.85 -9.00
N LYS A 234 -3.74 -17.78 -8.68
CA LYS A 234 -2.64 -17.24 -9.49
C LYS A 234 -1.30 -17.95 -9.34
N PHE A 235 -1.20 -18.97 -8.46
CA PHE A 235 0.06 -19.66 -8.16
C PHE A 235 0.39 -20.86 -9.07
N GLY A 236 -0.30 -20.98 -10.20
CA GLY A 236 -0.01 -21.98 -11.23
C GLY A 236 -0.02 -23.42 -10.68
N LYS A 237 1.05 -24.18 -10.95
CA LYS A 237 1.16 -25.59 -10.51
C LYS A 237 1.27 -25.78 -8.99
N SER A 238 1.62 -24.74 -8.24
CA SER A 238 1.79 -24.81 -6.78
C SER A 238 0.50 -24.57 -6.00
N LYS A 239 -0.57 -24.15 -6.66
CA LYS A 239 -1.82 -23.73 -6.01
C LYS A 239 -2.46 -24.79 -5.13
N ASP A 240 -2.45 -26.07 -5.56
CA ASP A 240 -3.04 -27.16 -4.78
C ASP A 240 -2.25 -27.43 -3.49
N THR A 241 -0.92 -27.39 -3.57
CA THR A 241 -0.04 -27.57 -2.41
C THR A 241 -0.19 -26.42 -1.42
N LEU A 242 -0.20 -25.19 -1.91
CA LEU A 242 -0.37 -24.00 -1.09
C LEU A 242 -1.75 -23.96 -0.42
N LEU A 243 -2.81 -24.27 -1.16
CA LEU A 243 -4.15 -24.37 -0.61
C LEU A 243 -4.24 -25.42 0.51
N LYS A 244 -3.61 -26.60 0.31
CA LYS A 244 -3.60 -27.65 1.33
C LYS A 244 -2.87 -27.21 2.60
N GLN A 245 -1.73 -26.55 2.46
CA GLN A 245 -0.99 -26.00 3.60
C GLN A 245 -1.79 -24.93 4.32
N GLU A 246 -2.37 -23.99 3.58
CA GLU A 246 -3.17 -22.91 4.15
C GLU A 246 -4.39 -23.43 4.91
N LYS A 247 -5.07 -24.45 4.40
CA LYS A 247 -6.20 -25.07 5.11
C LYS A 247 -5.79 -25.57 6.49
N ILE A 248 -4.65 -26.27 6.58
CA ILE A 248 -4.15 -26.80 7.85
C ILE A 248 -3.86 -25.66 8.84
N PHE A 249 -3.12 -24.63 8.39
CA PHE A 249 -2.80 -23.49 9.23
C PHE A 249 -4.05 -22.74 9.68
N THR A 250 -4.99 -22.49 8.76
CA THR A 250 -6.25 -21.79 9.08
C THR A 250 -7.10 -22.59 10.05
N GLU A 251 -7.17 -23.90 9.91
CA GLU A 251 -7.94 -24.77 10.82
C GLU A 251 -7.38 -24.73 12.24
N GLU A 252 -6.04 -24.81 12.37
CA GLU A 252 -5.35 -24.71 13.66
C GLU A 252 -5.53 -23.34 14.30
N ASP A 253 -5.30 -22.25 13.53
CA ASP A 253 -5.50 -20.87 14.00
C ASP A 253 -6.95 -20.60 14.45
N VAL A 254 -7.92 -21.00 13.64
CA VAL A 254 -9.35 -20.83 13.97
C VAL A 254 -9.72 -21.62 15.23
N LYS A 255 -9.17 -22.83 15.42
CA LYS A 255 -9.39 -23.61 16.62
C LYS A 255 -8.82 -22.92 17.86
N GLU A 256 -7.56 -22.49 17.81
CA GLU A 256 -6.90 -21.79 18.91
C GLU A 256 -7.65 -20.50 19.29
N ARG A 257 -8.07 -19.74 18.30
CA ARG A 257 -8.80 -18.49 18.52
C ARG A 257 -10.20 -18.72 19.05
N LYS A 258 -10.91 -19.75 18.62
CA LYS A 258 -12.19 -20.17 19.22
C LYS A 258 -12.03 -20.54 20.70
N GLU A 259 -10.99 -21.27 21.04
CA GLU A 259 -10.67 -21.61 22.43
C GLU A 259 -10.36 -20.35 23.23
N LYS A 260 -9.52 -19.44 22.70
CA LYS A 260 -9.16 -18.16 23.32
C LYS A 260 -10.39 -17.32 23.67
N TYR A 261 -11.33 -17.18 22.73
CA TYR A 261 -12.52 -16.33 22.92
C TYR A 261 -13.77 -17.08 23.38
N SER A 262 -13.65 -18.36 23.73
CA SER A 262 -14.80 -19.23 24.11
C SER A 262 -15.65 -18.71 25.26
N SER A 263 -15.07 -17.87 26.11
CA SER A 263 -15.74 -17.27 27.25
C SER A 263 -16.32 -15.88 27.01
N VAL A 264 -16.20 -15.34 25.78
CA VAL A 264 -16.70 -14.01 25.41
C VAL A 264 -17.93 -14.17 24.50
N ASP A 265 -19.09 -13.81 25.05
CA ASP A 265 -20.31 -13.80 24.24
C ASP A 265 -20.20 -12.75 23.11
N GLY A 266 -20.81 -13.05 21.97
CA GLY A 266 -20.82 -12.14 20.82
C GLY A 266 -19.56 -12.18 19.94
N VAL A 267 -18.58 -13.05 20.25
CA VAL A 267 -17.42 -13.32 19.35
C VAL A 267 -17.63 -14.67 18.65
N SER A 268 -17.52 -14.68 17.34
CA SER A 268 -17.47 -15.93 16.56
C SER A 268 -16.35 -15.89 15.55
N ILE A 269 -15.68 -17.03 15.35
CA ILE A 269 -14.57 -17.19 14.42
C ILE A 269 -14.83 -18.44 13.60
N SER A 270 -14.72 -18.34 12.29
CA SER A 270 -14.91 -19.45 11.36
C SER A 270 -14.01 -19.29 10.14
N TYR A 271 -13.95 -20.31 9.32
CA TYR A 271 -13.36 -20.21 8.00
C TYR A 271 -14.18 -20.99 6.97
N GLU A 272 -14.05 -20.60 5.74
CA GLU A 272 -14.60 -21.29 4.59
C GLU A 272 -13.58 -21.43 3.46
N VAL A 273 -13.78 -22.40 2.60
CA VAL A 273 -12.94 -22.62 1.42
C VAL A 273 -13.83 -22.65 0.19
N ASN A 274 -13.61 -21.74 -0.73
CA ASN A 274 -14.31 -21.67 -2.00
C ASN A 274 -13.30 -21.69 -3.15
N GLY A 275 -13.28 -22.79 -3.92
CA GLY A 275 -12.27 -23.01 -4.95
C GLY A 275 -10.86 -22.97 -4.37
N TYR A 276 -10.05 -22.04 -4.85
CA TYR A 276 -8.68 -21.82 -4.37
C TYR A 276 -8.55 -20.64 -3.39
N THR A 277 -9.66 -20.22 -2.79
CA THR A 277 -9.68 -19.13 -1.80
C THR A 277 -10.04 -19.69 -0.44
N VAL A 278 -9.22 -19.38 0.56
CA VAL A 278 -9.51 -19.60 1.98
C VAL A 278 -9.94 -18.25 2.56
N THR A 279 -11.07 -18.24 3.26
CA THR A 279 -11.61 -17.04 3.92
C THR A 279 -11.74 -17.30 5.40
N THR A 280 -11.03 -16.53 6.22
CA THR A 280 -11.27 -16.48 7.67
C THR A 280 -12.33 -15.42 7.96
N ILE A 281 -13.29 -15.74 8.82
CA ILE A 281 -14.41 -14.86 9.19
C ILE A 281 -14.42 -14.68 10.70
N GLU A 282 -14.35 -13.45 11.15
CA GLU A 282 -14.45 -13.06 12.56
C GLU A 282 -15.63 -12.11 12.71
N GLU A 283 -16.51 -12.42 13.64
CA GLU A 283 -17.64 -11.56 13.95
C GLU A 283 -17.57 -11.11 15.41
N PHE A 284 -17.78 -9.83 15.61
CA PHE A 284 -17.83 -9.17 16.91
C PHE A 284 -19.20 -8.48 17.05
N ASP A 285 -20.12 -9.08 17.77
CA ASP A 285 -21.44 -8.52 18.08
C ASP A 285 -21.31 -7.64 19.32
N TYR A 286 -21.12 -6.35 19.14
CA TYR A 286 -20.88 -5.38 20.21
C TYR A 286 -22.06 -5.21 21.16
N THR A 287 -23.26 -5.67 20.76
CA THR A 287 -24.43 -5.65 21.64
C THR A 287 -24.38 -6.75 22.71
N LYS A 288 -23.47 -7.75 22.56
CA LYS A 288 -23.33 -8.89 23.44
C LYS A 288 -21.97 -8.96 24.14
N ILE A 289 -20.94 -8.28 23.58
CA ILE A 289 -19.56 -8.36 24.06
C ILE A 289 -19.41 -7.66 25.42
N ASP A 290 -18.85 -8.36 26.40
CA ASP A 290 -18.21 -7.74 27.55
C ASP A 290 -16.80 -7.27 27.18
N PHE A 291 -16.65 -5.98 26.89
CA PHE A 291 -15.38 -5.37 26.49
C PHE A 291 -14.29 -5.46 27.55
N ALA A 292 -14.65 -5.44 28.83
CA ALA A 292 -13.68 -5.56 29.91
C ALA A 292 -13.07 -6.96 29.93
N LYS A 293 -13.91 -7.97 29.76
CA LYS A 293 -13.49 -9.38 29.65
C LYS A 293 -12.68 -9.63 28.38
N LEU A 294 -13.12 -9.10 27.25
CA LEU A 294 -12.39 -9.22 26.00
C LEU A 294 -10.99 -8.60 26.10
N LYS A 295 -10.86 -7.45 26.72
CA LYS A 295 -9.58 -6.76 26.95
C LYS A 295 -8.63 -7.50 27.89
N GLN A 296 -9.16 -8.30 28.82
CA GLN A 296 -8.34 -9.19 29.66
C GLN A 296 -7.77 -10.35 28.85
N ILE A 297 -8.55 -10.90 27.92
CA ILE A 297 -8.15 -12.04 27.07
C ILE A 297 -7.23 -11.57 25.95
N ASP A 298 -7.50 -10.41 25.38
CA ASP A 298 -6.72 -9.80 24.31
C ASP A 298 -6.41 -8.31 24.59
N PRO A 299 -5.39 -8.03 25.40
CA PRO A 299 -5.02 -6.67 25.77
C PRO A 299 -4.61 -5.80 24.58
N LYS A 300 -4.22 -6.44 23.46
CA LYS A 300 -3.80 -5.76 22.23
C LYS A 300 -4.94 -5.52 21.24
N SER A 301 -6.14 -6.08 21.49
CA SER A 301 -7.28 -5.86 20.61
C SER A 301 -7.62 -4.37 20.55
N GLN A 302 -7.60 -3.81 19.37
CA GLN A 302 -8.02 -2.44 19.11
C GLN A 302 -9.50 -2.49 18.73
N LEU A 303 -10.35 -2.21 19.72
CA LEU A 303 -11.79 -2.19 19.55
C LEU A 303 -12.27 -0.74 19.54
N PHE A 304 -12.80 -0.34 18.41
CA PHE A 304 -13.47 0.95 18.27
C PHE A 304 -14.94 0.78 18.66
N THR A 305 -15.43 1.60 19.55
CA THR A 305 -16.87 1.68 19.85
C THR A 305 -17.55 2.81 19.09
N SER A 306 -16.79 3.78 18.60
CA SER A 306 -17.23 4.89 17.76
C SER A 306 -16.90 4.60 16.29
N PHE A 307 -17.88 4.77 15.42
CA PHE A 307 -17.71 4.60 13.98
C PHE A 307 -16.81 5.70 13.38
N SER A 308 -16.95 6.95 13.84
CA SER A 308 -16.11 8.06 13.38
C SER A 308 -14.63 7.87 13.75
N GLU A 309 -14.33 7.35 14.95
CA GLU A 309 -12.97 7.02 15.34
C GLU A 309 -12.38 5.89 14.47
N MET A 310 -13.13 4.82 14.26
CA MET A 310 -12.69 3.70 13.41
C MET A 310 -12.46 4.15 11.97
N LYS A 311 -13.40 4.93 11.41
CA LYS A 311 -13.29 5.48 10.06
C LYS A 311 -12.05 6.36 9.92
N SER A 312 -11.84 7.28 10.86
CA SER A 312 -10.66 8.16 10.87
C SER A 312 -9.35 7.36 10.98
N ASP A 313 -9.31 6.29 11.80
CA ASP A 313 -8.13 5.44 11.91
C ASP A 313 -7.86 4.70 10.60
N PHE A 314 -8.88 4.20 9.91
CA PHE A 314 -8.74 3.54 8.62
C PHE A 314 -8.37 4.49 7.49
N GLU A 315 -8.95 5.69 7.43
CA GLU A 315 -8.59 6.71 6.44
C GLU A 315 -7.14 7.19 6.60
N ASN A 316 -6.63 7.21 7.82
CA ASN A 316 -5.22 7.51 8.10
C ASN A 316 -4.26 6.37 7.74
N GLN A 317 -4.78 5.16 7.52
CA GLN A 317 -4.01 4.01 7.07
C GLN A 317 -4.18 3.87 5.56
N ALA A 318 -3.15 4.20 4.78
CA ALA A 318 -3.16 4.19 3.31
C ALA A 318 -3.49 2.82 2.66
N ILE A 319 -3.72 1.78 3.47
CA ILE A 319 -4.07 0.42 3.01
C ILE A 319 -5.58 0.18 2.92
N PHE A 320 -6.41 1.04 3.57
CA PHE A 320 -7.85 0.87 3.57
C PHE A 320 -8.52 1.76 2.54
N GLU A 321 -9.48 1.18 1.83
CA GLU A 321 -10.38 1.86 0.92
C GLU A 321 -11.82 1.62 1.40
N GLN A 322 -12.60 2.67 1.61
CA GLN A 322 -14.03 2.52 1.87
C GLN A 322 -14.73 2.22 0.54
N VAL A 323 -15.38 1.06 0.44
CA VAL A 323 -16.03 0.57 -0.79
C VAL A 323 -17.56 0.58 -0.71
N GLN A 324 -18.11 0.80 0.49
CA GLN A 324 -19.55 1.01 0.74
C GLN A 324 -19.75 1.90 1.96
#